data_47a3d7c2e9558492546dede04eadd8ba
#
_entry.id   47a3d7c2e9558492546dede04eadd8ba
#
_cell.length_a   1.000
_cell.length_b   1.000
_cell.length_c   1.000
_cell.angle_alpha   90.00
_cell.angle_beta   90.00
_cell.angle_gamma   90.00
#
_symmetry.space_group_name_H-M   'P 1'
#
loop_
_entity.id
_entity.type
_entity.pdbx_description
1 polymer ?
#
loop_
_entity_poly.entity_id
_entity_poly.type
_entity_poly.pdbx_seq_one_letter_code
_entity_poly.pdbx_strand_id
1 'polypeptide(L)'
;MHPRTEGRVKSTAPPGAGGGRGLALVIAIAVVVTAAVVLAVLFLDPLIVGGVLLVVCGLYVFRRQVFNWTSMLFVLTAVILFIPIRRYALPIPVGFALEPYRVTIALLLVALAVTLLVRGSGFWKPIVWGWPIAIFLWTAFASLMVNAVALTESGLIGAGFSNIFQLAFLISTIVLVRQMLSTERITMILLNVIVFGGAVVGFFAFVERLTRRNIFLELNTFLPLTILRDDAESLRAGGARAFASAQHPIALAVLFCMIIPLAIYLMKFSPWPRFQFTRILVYSGAIGLMLVGLLSAVSRTGFVSLGVMFLFILLVRPKLAGILALVGLPVLIVVGLVFPALFESSVLSLFDLQGLISTQQGAVGLPGQGRLADLPQAFAQFGNAPLAGTGLGSRIVVGENANSQILDNQWLGSLLETGVLGIIGLATFLLWPIIVMLRFAFRSDVPASRSHLVLAITASAIGYTTAMFFYDAFAFMQTLLVLCLLLGVAAWAMTHESETWGGAPAGLRPMRLPAGVQS
;
A
#
# COMPACT_ATOMS: atom_id res chain seq x y z
N MET A 1 -72.53 -28.21 -25.95
CA MET A 1 -72.51 -26.89 -25.35
C MET A 1 -71.08 -26.39 -25.24
N HIS A 2 -70.69 -25.46 -26.16
CA HIS A 2 -69.40 -24.76 -26.13
C HIS A 2 -69.57 -23.46 -25.37
N PRO A 3 -68.58 -23.03 -24.54
CA PRO A 3 -68.51 -21.64 -24.17
C PRO A 3 -67.46 -20.91 -25.00
N ARG A 4 -67.87 -19.73 -25.42
CA ARG A 4 -67.16 -18.75 -26.22
C ARG A 4 -65.91 -18.20 -25.52
N THR A 5 -64.81 -18.10 -26.24
CA THR A 5 -63.59 -17.34 -25.92
C THR A 5 -63.81 -15.87 -26.24
N GLU A 6 -63.89 -15.03 -25.19
CA GLU A 6 -63.84 -13.54 -25.37
C GLU A 6 -62.40 -13.10 -25.61
N GLY A 7 -62.19 -12.50 -26.76
CA GLY A 7 -60.93 -11.87 -27.14
C GLY A 7 -60.69 -10.56 -26.35
N ARG A 8 -59.61 -10.57 -25.59
CA ARG A 8 -59.11 -9.36 -24.85
C ARG A 8 -58.41 -8.45 -25.84
N VAL A 9 -59.04 -7.35 -26.21
CA VAL A 9 -58.45 -6.26 -26.99
C VAL A 9 -57.31 -5.65 -26.20
N LYS A 10 -56.06 -5.77 -26.68
CA LYS A 10 -54.91 -5.01 -26.17
C LYS A 10 -55.05 -3.57 -26.59
N SER A 11 -55.29 -2.69 -25.62
CA SER A 11 -55.18 -1.25 -25.79
C SER A 11 -53.71 -0.89 -26.02
N THR A 12 -53.38 -0.47 -27.25
CA THR A 12 -52.09 0.13 -27.58
C THR A 12 -52.11 1.58 -27.10
N ALA A 13 -51.36 1.82 -25.99
CA ALA A 13 -51.05 3.18 -25.57
C ALA A 13 -50.12 3.85 -26.60
N PRO A 14 -50.28 5.16 -26.91
CA PRO A 14 -49.46 5.82 -27.91
C PRO A 14 -48.01 5.96 -27.45
N PRO A 15 -47.02 5.77 -28.33
CA PRO A 15 -45.62 6.01 -27.99
C PRO A 15 -45.34 7.51 -28.07
N GLY A 16 -44.96 8.14 -26.97
CA GLY A 16 -44.37 9.43 -27.14
C GLY A 16 -44.65 10.49 -26.10
N ALA A 17 -43.83 10.56 -25.05
CA ALA A 17 -43.53 11.81 -24.35
C ALA A 17 -42.15 11.80 -23.65
N GLY A 18 -41.37 10.70 -23.77
CA GLY A 18 -40.05 10.58 -23.11
C GLY A 18 -38.86 11.08 -23.95
N GLY A 19 -38.97 11.11 -25.28
CA GLY A 19 -37.86 11.42 -26.17
C GLY A 19 -37.40 12.87 -26.15
N GLY A 20 -38.30 13.82 -25.99
CA GLY A 20 -37.95 15.24 -26.03
C GLY A 20 -37.15 15.74 -24.83
N ARG A 21 -37.44 15.23 -23.63
CA ARG A 21 -36.69 15.61 -22.43
C ARG A 21 -35.26 15.07 -22.42
N GLY A 22 -35.03 13.87 -22.95
CA GLY A 22 -33.69 13.30 -23.07
C GLY A 22 -32.83 14.07 -24.11
N LEU A 23 -33.43 14.43 -25.25
CA LEU A 23 -32.75 15.20 -26.29
C LEU A 23 -32.39 16.62 -25.79
N ALA A 24 -33.33 17.31 -25.11
CA ALA A 24 -33.08 18.64 -24.55
C ALA A 24 -31.96 18.63 -23.50
N LEU A 25 -31.89 17.60 -22.64
CA LEU A 25 -30.80 17.43 -21.65
C LEU A 25 -29.44 17.20 -22.36
N VAL A 26 -29.40 16.36 -23.40
CA VAL A 26 -28.17 16.12 -24.16
C VAL A 26 -27.69 17.40 -24.88
N ILE A 27 -28.59 18.16 -25.45
CA ILE A 27 -28.26 19.45 -26.07
C ILE A 27 -27.76 20.46 -25.05
N ALA A 28 -28.41 20.56 -23.89
CA ALA A 28 -27.98 21.46 -22.80
C ALA A 28 -26.58 21.08 -22.31
N ILE A 29 -26.29 19.80 -22.07
CA ILE A 29 -24.97 19.32 -21.68
C ILE A 29 -23.93 19.64 -22.78
N ALA A 30 -24.25 19.40 -24.05
CA ALA A 30 -23.35 19.69 -25.15
C ALA A 30 -23.00 21.18 -25.25
N VAL A 31 -23.98 22.07 -25.07
CA VAL A 31 -23.80 23.53 -25.06
C VAL A 31 -22.90 23.96 -23.87
N VAL A 32 -23.15 23.45 -22.68
CA VAL A 32 -22.35 23.76 -21.48
C VAL A 32 -20.90 23.27 -21.65
N VAL A 33 -20.69 22.05 -22.15
CA VAL A 33 -19.36 21.50 -22.42
C VAL A 33 -18.62 22.32 -23.49
N THR A 34 -19.30 22.68 -24.57
CA THR A 34 -18.70 23.49 -25.64
C THR A 34 -18.32 24.88 -25.11
N ALA A 35 -19.19 25.53 -24.34
CA ALA A 35 -18.90 26.83 -23.74
C ALA A 35 -17.70 26.75 -22.75
N ALA A 36 -17.63 25.70 -21.95
CA ALA A 36 -16.51 25.47 -21.03
C ALA A 36 -15.19 25.24 -21.77
N VAL A 37 -15.21 24.50 -22.88
CA VAL A 37 -14.03 24.27 -23.74
C VAL A 37 -13.58 25.58 -24.41
N VAL A 38 -14.52 26.39 -24.96
CA VAL A 38 -14.19 27.70 -25.56
C VAL A 38 -13.58 28.63 -24.51
N LEU A 39 -14.16 28.71 -23.32
CA LEU A 39 -13.60 29.49 -22.20
C LEU A 39 -12.20 28.98 -21.82
N ALA A 40 -12.01 27.66 -21.71
CA ALA A 40 -10.71 27.10 -21.39
C ALA A 40 -9.64 27.44 -22.44
N VAL A 41 -9.97 27.39 -23.73
CA VAL A 41 -9.05 27.77 -24.83
C VAL A 41 -8.69 29.26 -24.80
N LEU A 42 -9.59 30.13 -24.32
CA LEU A 42 -9.34 31.57 -24.20
C LEU A 42 -8.40 31.94 -23.05
N PHE A 43 -8.36 31.14 -21.98
CA PHE A 43 -7.62 31.44 -20.76
C PHE A 43 -6.43 30.50 -20.49
N LEU A 44 -6.33 29.36 -21.18
CA LEU A 44 -5.28 28.36 -21.01
C LEU A 44 -4.57 28.10 -22.35
N ASP A 45 -3.34 27.57 -22.27
CA ASP A 45 -2.59 27.15 -23.46
C ASP A 45 -3.41 26.11 -24.27
N PRO A 46 -3.63 26.35 -25.59
CA PRO A 46 -4.39 25.45 -26.47
C PRO A 46 -3.85 24.02 -26.50
N LEU A 47 -2.55 23.80 -26.32
CA LEU A 47 -1.93 22.47 -26.23
C LEU A 47 -2.36 21.74 -24.96
N ILE A 48 -2.45 22.45 -23.84
CA ILE A 48 -2.93 21.88 -22.56
C ILE A 48 -4.42 21.51 -22.69
N VAL A 49 -5.23 22.41 -23.25
CA VAL A 49 -6.68 22.15 -23.46
C VAL A 49 -6.88 20.98 -24.41
N GLY A 50 -6.12 20.91 -25.51
CA GLY A 50 -6.14 19.81 -26.46
C GLY A 50 -5.75 18.48 -25.82
N GLY A 51 -4.69 18.49 -25.00
CA GLY A 51 -4.24 17.33 -24.23
C GLY A 51 -5.29 16.84 -23.23
N VAL A 52 -5.90 17.75 -22.48
CA VAL A 52 -7.00 17.44 -21.54
C VAL A 52 -8.20 16.86 -22.26
N LEU A 53 -8.61 17.46 -23.39
CA LEU A 53 -9.71 16.94 -24.20
C LEU A 53 -9.42 15.54 -24.75
N LEU A 54 -8.20 15.29 -25.21
CA LEU A 54 -7.77 13.97 -25.69
C LEU A 54 -7.82 12.93 -24.57
N VAL A 55 -7.36 13.30 -23.37
CA VAL A 55 -7.46 12.44 -22.18
C VAL A 55 -8.92 12.19 -21.80
N VAL A 56 -9.77 13.21 -21.76
CA VAL A 56 -11.20 13.10 -21.45
C VAL A 56 -11.93 12.24 -22.49
N CYS A 57 -11.66 12.46 -23.78
CA CYS A 57 -12.20 11.61 -24.85
C CYS A 57 -11.73 10.16 -24.74
N GLY A 58 -10.44 9.95 -24.47
CA GLY A 58 -9.87 8.62 -24.22
C GLY A 58 -10.53 7.95 -23.02
N LEU A 59 -10.66 8.64 -21.90
CA LEU A 59 -11.36 8.14 -20.70
C LEU A 59 -12.84 7.83 -20.99
N TYR A 60 -13.52 8.64 -21.81
CA TYR A 60 -14.91 8.40 -22.20
C TYR A 60 -15.05 7.17 -23.12
N VAL A 61 -14.19 7.03 -24.13
CA VAL A 61 -14.18 5.86 -25.03
C VAL A 61 -13.89 4.59 -24.26
N PHE A 62 -12.89 4.63 -23.39
CA PHE A 62 -12.46 3.48 -22.58
C PHE A 62 -13.14 3.41 -21.20
N ARG A 63 -14.22 4.19 -20.96
CA ARG A 63 -14.86 4.30 -19.63
C ARG A 63 -15.25 2.96 -19.02
N ARG A 64 -15.74 2.00 -19.83
CA ARG A 64 -16.12 0.68 -19.34
C ARG A 64 -14.93 -0.16 -18.87
N GLN A 65 -13.75 0.05 -19.45
CA GLN A 65 -12.51 -0.62 -19.09
C GLN A 65 -11.80 0.10 -17.95
N VAL A 66 -11.70 1.44 -18.01
CA VAL A 66 -10.98 2.26 -17.04
C VAL A 66 -11.73 2.38 -15.71
N PHE A 67 -13.04 2.60 -15.74
CA PHE A 67 -13.88 2.71 -14.54
C PHE A 67 -14.43 1.38 -14.04
N ASN A 68 -13.82 0.27 -14.44
CA ASN A 68 -14.03 -1.01 -13.79
C ASN A 68 -13.25 -1.05 -12.47
N TRP A 69 -13.86 -1.55 -11.39
CA TRP A 69 -13.23 -1.73 -10.07
C TRP A 69 -11.86 -2.40 -10.15
N THR A 70 -11.71 -3.39 -11.02
CA THR A 70 -10.44 -4.11 -11.22
C THR A 70 -9.35 -3.19 -11.78
N SER A 71 -9.66 -2.40 -12.80
CA SER A 71 -8.69 -1.47 -13.41
C SER A 71 -8.27 -0.37 -12.45
N MET A 72 -9.23 0.17 -11.68
CA MET A 72 -8.95 1.21 -10.68
C MET A 72 -8.06 0.68 -9.54
N LEU A 73 -8.21 -0.59 -9.17
CA LEU A 73 -7.33 -1.24 -8.20
C LEU A 73 -5.88 -1.34 -8.72
N PHE A 74 -5.71 -1.66 -9.99
CA PHE A 74 -4.37 -1.69 -10.60
C PHE A 74 -3.76 -0.30 -10.73
N VAL A 75 -4.56 0.72 -11.07
CA VAL A 75 -4.12 2.13 -11.09
C VAL A 75 -3.66 2.55 -9.69
N LEU A 76 -4.45 2.28 -8.66
CA LEU A 76 -4.06 2.57 -7.27
C LEU A 76 -2.73 1.89 -6.91
N THR A 77 -2.59 0.61 -7.26
CA THR A 77 -1.36 -0.15 -6.98
C THR A 77 -0.15 0.42 -7.73
N ALA A 78 -0.32 0.79 -9.01
CA ALA A 78 0.74 1.40 -9.81
C ALA A 78 1.14 2.78 -9.26
N VAL A 79 0.17 3.62 -8.88
CA VAL A 79 0.43 4.92 -8.25
C VAL A 79 1.24 4.74 -6.96
N ILE A 80 0.85 3.79 -6.09
CA ILE A 80 1.56 3.53 -4.83
C ILE A 80 2.99 3.05 -5.08
N LEU A 81 3.23 2.19 -6.09
CA LEU A 81 4.53 1.58 -6.32
C LEU A 81 5.49 2.49 -7.11
N PHE A 82 4.99 3.29 -8.06
CA PHE A 82 5.83 3.96 -9.03
C PHE A 82 5.88 5.49 -8.91
N ILE A 83 4.90 6.12 -8.26
CA ILE A 83 4.89 7.57 -8.10
C ILE A 83 5.36 7.93 -6.69
N PRO A 84 6.55 8.57 -6.54
CA PRO A 84 7.04 9.00 -5.23
C PRO A 84 6.04 9.91 -4.51
N ILE A 85 5.62 9.48 -3.33
CA ILE A 85 4.67 10.21 -2.48
C ILE A 85 5.34 11.50 -1.96
N ARG A 86 4.58 12.59 -1.81
CA ARG A 86 5.03 13.94 -1.39
C ARG A 86 5.98 14.65 -2.36
N ARG A 87 6.28 14.05 -3.52
CA ARG A 87 7.14 14.69 -4.52
C ARG A 87 6.35 15.35 -5.62
N TYR A 88 5.28 14.74 -6.06
CA TYR A 88 4.51 15.18 -7.22
C TYR A 88 3.07 15.51 -6.89
N ALA A 89 2.55 16.56 -7.54
CA ALA A 89 1.14 16.88 -7.60
C ALA A 89 0.64 16.92 -9.04
N LEU A 90 -0.67 16.80 -9.20
CA LEU A 90 -1.32 17.11 -10.47
C LEU A 90 -1.30 18.62 -10.72
N PRO A 91 -1.16 19.08 -11.98
CA PRO A 91 -1.09 20.51 -12.31
C PRO A 91 -2.48 21.17 -12.28
N ILE A 92 -3.20 21.01 -11.18
CA ILE A 92 -4.54 21.57 -10.98
C ILE A 92 -4.47 22.60 -9.87
N PRO A 93 -4.74 23.90 -10.12
CA PRO A 93 -4.60 24.98 -9.13
C PRO A 93 -5.81 25.02 -8.19
N VAL A 94 -5.85 24.19 -7.16
CA VAL A 94 -6.96 24.11 -6.17
C VAL A 94 -6.57 24.60 -4.78
N GLY A 95 -5.46 25.33 -4.64
CA GLY A 95 -5.01 25.87 -3.36
C GLY A 95 -4.31 24.89 -2.41
N PHE A 96 -4.27 23.59 -2.75
CA PHE A 96 -3.50 22.56 -2.05
C PHE A 96 -2.95 21.52 -3.02
N ALA A 97 -1.88 20.83 -2.61
CA ALA A 97 -1.22 19.83 -3.45
C ALA A 97 -2.07 18.58 -3.67
N LEU A 98 -2.53 18.37 -4.91
CA LEU A 98 -3.26 17.16 -5.32
C LEU A 98 -2.28 16.05 -5.67
N GLU A 99 -1.78 15.34 -4.68
CA GLU A 99 -0.91 14.20 -4.89
C GLU A 99 -1.66 13.03 -5.57
N PRO A 100 -1.07 12.32 -6.55
CA PRO A 100 -1.75 11.27 -7.32
C PRO A 100 -2.40 10.18 -6.47
N TYR A 101 -1.75 9.73 -5.38
CA TYR A 101 -2.33 8.72 -4.49
C TYR A 101 -3.56 9.24 -3.74
N ARG A 102 -3.55 10.51 -3.30
CA ARG A 102 -4.71 11.14 -2.62
C ARG A 102 -5.91 11.20 -3.55
N VAL A 103 -5.68 11.68 -4.77
CA VAL A 103 -6.75 11.77 -5.78
C VAL A 103 -7.32 10.39 -6.09
N THR A 104 -6.46 9.40 -6.30
CA THR A 104 -6.89 8.03 -6.62
C THR A 104 -7.72 7.43 -5.48
N ILE A 105 -7.26 7.52 -4.22
CA ILE A 105 -8.00 7.01 -3.06
C ILE A 105 -9.32 7.77 -2.88
N ALA A 106 -9.32 9.12 -3.00
CA ALA A 106 -10.53 9.93 -2.86
C ALA A 106 -11.59 9.57 -3.91
N LEU A 107 -11.20 9.44 -5.18
CA LEU A 107 -12.09 9.02 -6.26
C LEU A 107 -12.68 7.63 -6.01
N LEU A 108 -11.87 6.69 -5.50
CA LEU A 108 -12.33 5.35 -5.15
C LEU A 108 -13.30 5.36 -3.97
N LEU A 109 -13.05 6.19 -2.96
CA LEU A 109 -13.97 6.36 -1.81
C LEU A 109 -15.31 6.95 -2.26
N VAL A 110 -15.28 7.98 -3.11
CA VAL A 110 -16.50 8.57 -3.70
C VAL A 110 -17.25 7.53 -4.53
N ALA A 111 -16.55 6.78 -5.39
CA ALA A 111 -17.16 5.72 -6.19
C ALA A 111 -17.77 4.61 -5.32
N LEU A 112 -17.11 4.24 -4.22
CA LEU A 112 -17.65 3.30 -3.24
C LEU A 112 -18.90 3.85 -2.56
N ALA A 113 -18.87 5.11 -2.08
CA ALA A 113 -20.01 5.76 -1.45
C ALA A 113 -21.21 5.83 -2.40
N VAL A 114 -21.02 6.26 -3.65
CA VAL A 114 -22.08 6.27 -4.69
C VAL A 114 -22.62 4.85 -4.93
N THR A 115 -21.75 3.86 -5.00
CA THR A 115 -22.17 2.46 -5.19
C THR A 115 -23.04 1.97 -4.03
N LEU A 116 -22.69 2.31 -2.80
CA LEU A 116 -23.48 1.97 -1.60
C LEU A 116 -24.83 2.68 -1.58
N LEU A 117 -24.88 3.95 -1.99
CA LEU A 117 -26.12 4.72 -2.07
C LEU A 117 -27.07 4.13 -3.14
N VAL A 118 -26.53 3.69 -4.29
CA VAL A 118 -27.34 3.17 -5.39
C VAL A 118 -27.75 1.71 -5.18
N ARG A 119 -26.84 0.87 -4.68
CA ARG A 119 -27.07 -0.58 -4.53
C ARG A 119 -27.48 -1.02 -3.13
N GLY A 120 -27.43 -0.12 -2.16
CA GLY A 120 -27.75 -0.40 -0.77
C GLY A 120 -26.69 -1.22 -0.03
N SER A 121 -26.98 -1.55 1.22
CA SER A 121 -26.06 -2.25 2.14
C SER A 121 -25.72 -3.68 1.72
N GLY A 122 -26.53 -4.32 0.87
CA GLY A 122 -26.27 -5.66 0.36
C GLY A 122 -24.99 -5.79 -0.49
N PHE A 123 -24.43 -4.66 -0.93
CA PHE A 123 -23.14 -4.64 -1.64
C PHE A 123 -21.93 -4.68 -0.69
N TRP A 124 -22.13 -4.35 0.60
CA TRP A 124 -21.05 -4.26 1.57
C TRP A 124 -20.50 -5.63 1.94
N LYS A 125 -19.20 -5.82 1.70
CA LYS A 125 -18.49 -7.04 2.08
C LYS A 125 -17.87 -6.88 3.48
N PRO A 126 -17.85 -7.92 4.32
CA PRO A 126 -17.37 -7.83 5.70
C PRO A 126 -15.90 -7.38 5.77
N ILE A 127 -15.63 -6.46 6.70
CA ILE A 127 -14.28 -5.98 6.99
C ILE A 127 -13.80 -6.69 8.26
N VAL A 128 -12.76 -7.53 8.12
CA VAL A 128 -12.21 -8.32 9.24
C VAL A 128 -11.53 -7.42 10.28
N TRP A 129 -10.98 -6.28 9.82
CA TRP A 129 -10.13 -5.40 10.63
C TRP A 129 -10.86 -4.19 11.23
N GLY A 130 -12.19 -4.17 11.23
CA GLY A 130 -12.98 -3.00 11.61
C GLY A 130 -12.68 -2.51 13.02
N TRP A 131 -12.70 -3.40 14.02
CA TRP A 131 -12.47 -3.00 15.41
C TRP A 131 -11.00 -2.64 15.74
N PRO A 132 -9.93 -3.32 15.23
CA PRO A 132 -8.57 -2.86 15.43
C PRO A 132 -8.30 -1.48 14.85
N ILE A 133 -8.86 -1.20 13.66
CA ILE A 133 -8.80 0.13 13.05
C ILE A 133 -9.54 1.16 13.92
N ALA A 134 -10.74 0.83 14.39
CA ALA A 134 -11.53 1.72 15.22
C ALA A 134 -10.81 2.05 16.55
N ILE A 135 -10.23 1.06 17.23
CA ILE A 135 -9.46 1.28 18.46
C ILE A 135 -8.25 2.19 18.18
N PHE A 136 -7.49 1.92 17.11
CA PHE A 136 -6.32 2.74 16.78
C PHE A 136 -6.69 4.20 16.53
N LEU A 137 -7.70 4.45 15.70
CA LEU A 137 -8.15 5.81 15.42
C LEU A 137 -8.78 6.48 16.64
N TRP A 138 -9.50 5.72 17.46
CA TRP A 138 -10.10 6.22 18.69
C TRP A 138 -9.06 6.62 19.74
N THR A 139 -8.02 5.79 19.95
CA THR A 139 -6.93 6.13 20.90
C THR A 139 -6.14 7.34 20.44
N ALA A 140 -5.88 7.48 19.13
CA ALA A 140 -5.27 8.67 18.56
C ALA A 140 -6.15 9.92 18.75
N PHE A 141 -7.47 9.81 18.52
CA PHE A 141 -8.43 10.89 18.74
C PHE A 141 -8.55 11.23 20.23
N ALA A 142 -8.59 10.24 21.11
CA ALA A 142 -8.66 10.47 22.56
C ALA A 142 -7.41 11.23 23.06
N SER A 143 -6.22 10.86 22.60
CA SER A 143 -4.98 11.61 22.88
C SER A 143 -5.09 13.07 22.44
N LEU A 144 -5.58 13.32 21.20
CA LEU A 144 -5.80 14.67 20.69
C LEU A 144 -6.75 15.46 21.57
N MET A 145 -7.86 14.86 22.00
CA MET A 145 -8.90 15.53 22.82
C MET A 145 -8.40 15.84 24.23
N VAL A 146 -7.66 14.93 24.87
CA VAL A 146 -7.05 15.17 26.19
C VAL A 146 -6.11 16.36 26.16
N ASN A 147 -5.37 16.53 25.06
CA ASN A 147 -4.39 17.60 24.89
C ASN A 147 -4.94 18.83 24.11
N ALA A 148 -6.25 18.90 23.85
CA ALA A 148 -6.84 19.89 22.95
C ALA A 148 -6.54 21.34 23.38
N VAL A 149 -6.56 21.64 24.67
CA VAL A 149 -6.27 23.00 25.18
C VAL A 149 -4.84 23.38 24.90
N ALA A 150 -3.88 22.54 25.29
CA ALA A 150 -2.44 22.80 25.07
C ALA A 150 -2.09 22.89 23.58
N LEU A 151 -2.71 22.05 22.74
CA LEU A 151 -2.54 22.09 21.28
C LEU A 151 -3.17 23.34 20.65
N THR A 152 -4.24 23.87 21.21
CA THR A 152 -4.85 25.11 20.73
C THR A 152 -3.98 26.31 21.11
N GLU A 153 -3.48 26.36 22.33
CA GLU A 153 -2.58 27.41 22.80
C GLU A 153 -1.26 27.44 22.00
N SER A 154 -0.74 26.28 21.61
CA SER A 154 0.46 26.17 20.77
C SER A 154 0.17 26.31 19.25
N GLY A 155 -1.08 26.46 18.82
CA GLY A 155 -1.46 26.55 17.41
C GLY A 155 -1.39 25.21 16.64
N LEU A 156 -1.23 24.06 17.33
CA LEU A 156 -1.01 22.74 16.72
C LEU A 156 -2.26 21.87 16.59
N ILE A 157 -3.41 22.31 17.10
CA ILE A 157 -4.66 21.53 17.06
C ILE A 157 -5.05 21.14 15.62
N GLY A 158 -4.85 22.05 14.65
CA GLY A 158 -5.11 21.78 13.23
C GLY A 158 -4.23 20.69 12.65
N ALA A 159 -2.95 20.62 13.04
CA ALA A 159 -2.02 19.57 12.66
C ALA A 159 -2.47 18.21 13.22
N GLY A 160 -2.94 18.18 14.47
CA GLY A 160 -3.49 16.97 15.10
C GLY A 160 -4.68 16.41 14.34
N PHE A 161 -5.67 17.22 14.00
CA PHE A 161 -6.81 16.80 13.18
C PHE A 161 -6.38 16.32 11.80
N SER A 162 -5.47 17.06 11.14
CA SER A 162 -4.93 16.69 9.84
C SER A 162 -4.28 15.30 9.86
N ASN A 163 -3.51 14.99 10.90
CA ASN A 163 -2.85 13.69 11.05
C ASN A 163 -3.86 12.55 11.26
N ILE A 164 -4.92 12.75 12.05
CA ILE A 164 -5.98 11.73 12.21
C ILE A 164 -6.69 11.47 10.88
N PHE A 165 -7.10 12.54 10.19
CA PHE A 165 -7.76 12.41 8.88
C PHE A 165 -6.85 11.73 7.86
N GLN A 166 -5.56 12.07 7.85
CA GLN A 166 -4.59 11.42 6.97
C GLN A 166 -4.44 9.93 7.29
N LEU A 167 -4.31 9.55 8.56
CA LEU A 167 -4.24 8.13 8.97
C LEU A 167 -5.52 7.38 8.57
N ALA A 168 -6.70 7.92 8.89
CA ALA A 168 -7.98 7.32 8.52
C ALA A 168 -8.11 7.16 7.00
N PHE A 169 -7.68 8.18 6.24
CA PHE A 169 -7.68 8.19 4.79
C PHE A 169 -6.75 7.10 4.20
N LEU A 170 -5.53 6.96 4.70
CA LEU A 170 -4.60 5.92 4.24
C LEU A 170 -5.11 4.51 4.59
N ILE A 171 -5.61 4.32 5.82
CA ILE A 171 -6.14 3.05 6.30
C ILE A 171 -7.42 2.65 5.54
N SER A 172 -8.21 3.62 5.02
CA SER A 172 -9.37 3.33 4.18
C SER A 172 -9.04 2.49 2.93
N THR A 173 -7.78 2.48 2.50
CA THR A 173 -7.28 1.59 1.44
C THR A 173 -7.55 0.11 1.74
N ILE A 174 -7.54 -0.31 3.01
CA ILE A 174 -7.91 -1.69 3.42
C ILE A 174 -9.36 -1.98 2.99
N VAL A 175 -10.26 -1.04 3.27
CA VAL A 175 -11.68 -1.15 2.92
C VAL A 175 -11.86 -1.18 1.42
N LEU A 176 -11.23 -0.25 0.70
CA LEU A 176 -11.30 -0.17 -0.77
C LEU A 176 -10.88 -1.48 -1.41
N VAL A 177 -9.70 -1.99 -1.07
CA VAL A 177 -9.17 -3.24 -1.64
C VAL A 177 -10.12 -4.41 -1.33
N ARG A 178 -10.62 -4.51 -0.08
CA ARG A 178 -11.57 -5.57 0.30
C ARG A 178 -12.87 -5.49 -0.50
N GLN A 179 -13.39 -4.29 -0.78
CA GLN A 179 -14.62 -4.13 -1.56
C GLN A 179 -14.39 -4.39 -3.06
N MET A 180 -13.21 -4.07 -3.58
CA MET A 180 -12.87 -4.20 -5.00
C MET A 180 -12.53 -5.64 -5.41
N LEU A 181 -11.91 -6.42 -4.53
CA LEU A 181 -11.58 -7.81 -4.82
C LEU A 181 -12.83 -8.69 -4.87
N SER A 182 -13.01 -9.37 -6.00
CA SER A 182 -14.20 -10.21 -6.26
C SER A 182 -13.86 -11.65 -6.60
N THR A 183 -12.70 -11.92 -7.20
CA THR A 183 -12.33 -13.26 -7.68
C THR A 183 -10.88 -13.59 -7.39
N GLU A 184 -10.58 -14.88 -7.31
CA GLU A 184 -9.21 -15.40 -7.18
C GLU A 184 -8.30 -14.91 -8.31
N ARG A 185 -8.82 -14.91 -9.55
CA ARG A 185 -8.06 -14.46 -10.73
C ARG A 185 -7.59 -13.01 -10.59
N ILE A 186 -8.47 -12.11 -10.15
CA ILE A 186 -8.13 -10.69 -9.94
C ILE A 186 -7.09 -10.56 -8.83
N THR A 187 -7.25 -11.31 -7.74
CA THR A 187 -6.29 -11.32 -6.64
C THR A 187 -4.92 -11.82 -7.09
N MET A 188 -4.86 -12.90 -7.87
CA MET A 188 -3.59 -13.41 -8.41
C MET A 188 -2.92 -12.41 -9.36
N ILE A 189 -3.69 -11.72 -10.20
CA ILE A 189 -3.15 -10.66 -11.06
C ILE A 189 -2.61 -9.50 -10.21
N LEU A 190 -3.35 -9.07 -9.18
CA LEU A 190 -2.90 -8.01 -8.26
C LEU A 190 -1.57 -8.37 -7.58
N LEU A 191 -1.46 -9.59 -7.05
CA LEU A 191 -0.23 -10.06 -6.42
C LEU A 191 0.94 -10.09 -7.42
N ASN A 192 0.69 -10.49 -8.67
CA ASN A 192 1.70 -10.44 -9.74
C ASN A 192 2.11 -9.00 -10.04
N VAL A 193 1.16 -8.06 -10.13
CA VAL A 193 1.45 -6.63 -10.34
C VAL A 193 2.31 -6.06 -9.20
N ILE A 194 2.02 -6.42 -7.95
CA ILE A 194 2.82 -6.00 -6.79
C ILE A 194 4.23 -6.58 -6.87
N VAL A 195 4.37 -7.88 -7.15
CA VAL A 195 5.68 -8.56 -7.19
C VAL A 195 6.54 -8.07 -8.35
N PHE A 196 5.99 -8.01 -9.57
CA PHE A 196 6.75 -7.50 -10.72
C PHE A 196 6.99 -5.99 -10.63
N GLY A 197 6.04 -5.23 -10.08
CA GLY A 197 6.27 -3.82 -9.75
C GLY A 197 7.42 -3.63 -8.78
N GLY A 198 7.47 -4.43 -7.71
CA GLY A 198 8.60 -4.45 -6.78
C GLY A 198 9.92 -4.82 -7.45
N ALA A 199 9.92 -5.81 -8.37
CA ALA A 199 11.11 -6.19 -9.14
C ALA A 199 11.60 -5.06 -10.06
N VAL A 200 10.68 -4.35 -10.72
CA VAL A 200 11.00 -3.16 -11.54
C VAL A 200 11.60 -2.05 -10.69
N VAL A 201 11.01 -1.75 -9.54
CA VAL A 201 11.56 -0.78 -8.58
C VAL A 201 12.95 -1.21 -8.11
N GLY A 202 13.17 -2.52 -7.85
CA GLY A 202 14.46 -3.09 -7.47
C GLY A 202 15.53 -2.94 -8.56
N PHE A 203 15.15 -3.18 -9.82
CA PHE A 203 16.02 -2.94 -10.96
C PHE A 203 16.44 -1.47 -11.06
N PHE A 204 15.48 -0.54 -10.97
CA PHE A 204 15.79 0.90 -11.04
C PHE A 204 16.57 1.39 -9.82
N ALA A 205 16.38 0.81 -8.65
CA ALA A 205 17.22 1.08 -7.48
C ALA A 205 18.68 0.69 -7.72
N PHE A 206 18.92 -0.43 -8.41
CA PHE A 206 20.25 -0.85 -8.81
C PHE A 206 20.85 0.09 -9.86
N VAL A 207 20.08 0.46 -10.89
CA VAL A 207 20.51 1.44 -11.90
C VAL A 207 20.83 2.80 -11.23
N GLU A 208 19.99 3.29 -10.31
CA GLU A 208 20.24 4.49 -9.53
C GLU A 208 21.57 4.41 -8.77
N ARG A 209 21.86 3.27 -8.16
CA ARG A 209 23.12 3.04 -7.45
C ARG A 209 24.34 3.15 -8.37
N LEU A 210 24.24 2.63 -9.59
CA LEU A 210 25.33 2.68 -10.58
C LEU A 210 25.50 4.04 -11.24
N THR A 211 24.39 4.64 -11.66
CA THR A 211 24.38 5.85 -12.49
C THR A 211 24.29 7.14 -11.69
N ARG A 212 23.93 7.06 -10.41
CA ARG A 212 23.61 8.20 -9.53
C ARG A 212 22.42 9.02 -10.04
N ARG A 213 21.61 8.47 -10.93
CA ARG A 213 20.38 9.10 -11.45
C ARG A 213 19.19 8.25 -11.06
N ASN A 214 18.18 8.90 -10.49
CA ASN A 214 16.93 8.26 -10.12
C ASN A 214 15.83 8.68 -11.10
N ILE A 215 15.37 7.74 -11.93
CA ILE A 215 14.34 7.98 -12.95
C ILE A 215 13.00 8.41 -12.33
N PHE A 216 12.70 7.98 -11.10
CA PHE A 216 11.45 8.36 -10.43
C PHE A 216 11.45 9.83 -9.99
N LEU A 217 12.61 10.49 -9.96
CA LEU A 217 12.72 11.92 -9.70
C LEU A 217 12.51 12.77 -10.97
N GLU A 218 12.49 12.14 -12.14
CA GLU A 218 12.35 12.79 -13.44
C GLU A 218 10.97 12.50 -14.08
N LEU A 219 9.99 11.97 -13.31
CA LEU A 219 8.67 11.61 -13.86
C LEU A 219 7.90 12.80 -14.43
N ASN A 220 8.14 14.01 -13.97
CA ASN A 220 7.56 15.24 -14.51
C ASN A 220 8.00 15.53 -15.95
N THR A 221 9.06 14.92 -16.46
CA THR A 221 9.47 15.05 -17.86
C THR A 221 8.60 14.21 -18.81
N PHE A 222 7.97 13.14 -18.30
CA PHE A 222 7.17 12.20 -19.05
C PHE A 222 5.68 12.28 -18.74
N LEU A 223 5.33 12.72 -17.52
CA LEU A 223 3.97 12.83 -17.03
C LEU A 223 3.65 14.29 -16.70
N PRO A 224 2.40 14.73 -16.87
CA PRO A 224 1.96 16.07 -16.51
C PRO A 224 1.87 16.21 -14.98
N LEU A 225 3.02 16.25 -14.31
CA LEU A 225 3.15 16.36 -12.87
C LEU A 225 3.95 17.62 -12.51
N THR A 226 3.53 18.31 -11.45
CA THR A 226 4.28 19.42 -10.84
C THR A 226 5.12 18.90 -9.68
N ILE A 227 6.36 19.39 -9.57
CA ILE A 227 7.26 19.06 -8.46
C ILE A 227 6.83 19.85 -7.23
N LEU A 228 6.56 19.16 -6.10
CA LEU A 228 6.25 19.76 -4.81
C LEU A 228 7.51 20.03 -3.98
N ARG A 229 8.49 19.14 -4.07
CA ARG A 229 9.76 19.21 -3.37
C ARG A 229 10.87 18.86 -4.33
N ASP A 230 11.83 19.73 -4.44
CA ASP A 230 13.10 19.43 -5.09
C ASP A 230 14.05 18.90 -4.01
N ASP A 231 13.92 17.58 -3.72
CA ASP A 231 14.69 16.92 -2.67
C ASP A 231 16.15 16.72 -3.08
N ALA A 232 16.88 17.83 -3.25
CA ALA A 232 18.34 17.80 -3.21
C ALA A 232 18.87 17.19 -1.88
N GLU A 233 18.05 17.17 -0.84
CA GLU A 233 18.39 16.61 0.48
C GLU A 233 18.50 15.08 0.53
N SER A 234 17.80 14.34 -0.34
CA SER A 234 17.97 12.89 -0.46
C SER A 234 19.37 12.48 -0.96
N LEU A 235 20.12 13.44 -1.51
CA LEU A 235 21.53 13.30 -1.87
C LEU A 235 22.48 13.40 -0.67
N ARG A 236 22.01 13.74 0.55
CA ARG A 236 22.86 13.85 1.75
C ARG A 236 23.64 12.58 2.10
N ALA A 237 23.19 11.43 1.69
CA ALA A 237 23.95 10.19 1.83
C ALA A 237 25.08 10.05 0.80
N GLY A 238 25.59 11.15 0.23
CA GLY A 238 26.68 11.16 -0.74
C GLY A 238 26.39 10.38 -2.03
N GLY A 239 25.12 10.25 -2.42
CA GLY A 239 24.69 9.41 -3.53
C GLY A 239 25.00 7.93 -3.33
N ALA A 240 25.31 7.50 -2.10
CA ALA A 240 25.72 6.15 -1.77
C ALA A 240 24.56 5.21 -1.53
N ARG A 241 23.31 5.69 -1.46
CA ARG A 241 22.12 4.90 -1.12
C ARG A 241 21.00 5.16 -2.13
N ALA A 242 20.46 4.11 -2.73
CA ALA A 242 19.32 4.20 -3.62
C ALA A 242 18.00 4.25 -2.82
N PHE A 243 17.01 4.97 -3.35
CA PHE A 243 15.64 5.01 -2.80
C PHE A 243 14.56 4.83 -3.87
N ALA A 244 14.89 4.85 -5.16
CA ALA A 244 13.99 4.60 -6.30
C ALA A 244 12.67 5.38 -6.20
N SER A 245 11.52 4.68 -6.18
CA SER A 245 10.20 5.29 -6.01
C SER A 245 9.82 5.57 -4.55
N ALA A 246 10.62 5.12 -3.59
CA ALA A 246 10.37 5.37 -2.17
C ALA A 246 10.87 6.77 -1.77
N GLN A 247 10.39 7.27 -0.63
CA GLN A 247 10.80 8.57 -0.09
C GLN A 247 12.18 8.53 0.58
N HIS A 248 12.63 7.31 0.98
CA HIS A 248 13.87 7.12 1.73
C HIS A 248 14.42 5.70 1.51
N PRO A 249 15.75 5.48 1.56
CA PRO A 249 16.35 4.15 1.42
C PRO A 249 15.81 3.10 2.39
N ILE A 250 15.50 3.48 3.64
CA ILE A 250 14.90 2.55 4.62
C ILE A 250 13.51 2.13 4.16
N ALA A 251 12.68 3.06 3.70
CA ALA A 251 11.34 2.76 3.19
C ALA A 251 11.39 1.83 1.96
N LEU A 252 12.36 2.03 1.05
CA LEU A 252 12.60 1.14 -0.08
C LEU A 252 12.93 -0.29 0.38
N ALA A 253 13.84 -0.42 1.35
CA ALA A 253 14.21 -1.72 1.89
C ALA A 253 13.02 -2.45 2.53
N VAL A 254 12.19 -1.73 3.32
CA VAL A 254 10.98 -2.26 3.92
C VAL A 254 9.95 -2.67 2.86
N LEU A 255 9.80 -1.89 1.80
CA LEU A 255 8.94 -2.23 0.65
C LEU A 255 9.31 -3.60 0.07
N PHE A 256 10.59 -3.85 -0.19
CA PHE A 256 11.05 -5.14 -0.69
C PHE A 256 10.81 -6.28 0.31
N CYS A 257 11.09 -6.06 1.60
CA CYS A 257 10.80 -7.04 2.65
C CYS A 257 9.32 -7.44 2.65
N MET A 258 8.41 -6.50 2.42
CA MET A 258 6.97 -6.79 2.38
C MET A 258 6.54 -7.54 1.10
N ILE A 259 7.24 -7.37 -0.02
CA ILE A 259 6.86 -7.98 -1.30
C ILE A 259 7.49 -9.36 -1.50
N ILE A 260 8.70 -9.61 -0.99
CA ILE A 260 9.41 -10.89 -1.15
C ILE A 260 8.57 -12.12 -0.72
N PRO A 261 7.85 -12.15 0.41
CA PRO A 261 7.00 -13.28 0.79
C PRO A 261 5.91 -13.59 -0.22
N LEU A 262 5.38 -12.57 -0.90
CA LEU A 262 4.38 -12.75 -1.95
C LEU A 262 4.98 -13.41 -3.19
N ALA A 263 6.21 -13.06 -3.55
CA ALA A 263 6.93 -13.70 -4.65
C ALA A 263 7.18 -15.19 -4.35
N ILE A 264 7.57 -15.53 -3.11
CA ILE A 264 7.73 -16.91 -2.65
C ILE A 264 6.39 -17.67 -2.72
N TYR A 265 5.30 -17.04 -2.31
CA TYR A 265 3.96 -17.62 -2.45
C TYR A 265 3.60 -17.90 -3.91
N LEU A 266 3.79 -16.91 -4.80
CA LEU A 266 3.47 -17.01 -6.22
C LEU A 266 4.34 -18.03 -6.95
N MET A 267 5.58 -18.26 -6.54
CA MET A 267 6.45 -19.30 -7.06
C MET A 267 5.81 -20.69 -7.00
N LYS A 268 4.96 -20.93 -5.99
CA LYS A 268 4.25 -22.20 -5.82
C LYS A 268 2.84 -22.18 -6.40
N PHE A 269 2.09 -21.10 -6.20
CA PHE A 269 0.64 -21.07 -6.42
C PHE A 269 0.18 -20.22 -7.60
N SER A 270 1.07 -19.46 -8.26
CA SER A 270 0.67 -18.68 -9.44
C SER A 270 0.22 -19.59 -10.58
N PRO A 271 -0.88 -19.25 -11.29
CA PRO A 271 -1.30 -19.96 -12.48
C PRO A 271 -0.40 -19.67 -13.69
N TRP A 272 0.47 -18.65 -13.60
CA TRP A 272 1.39 -18.23 -14.66
C TRP A 272 2.79 -17.96 -14.08
N PRO A 273 3.86 -18.38 -14.79
CA PRO A 273 3.90 -19.25 -15.98
C PRO A 273 3.39 -20.67 -15.70
N ARG A 274 2.90 -21.36 -16.75
CA ARG A 274 2.31 -22.71 -16.59
C ARG A 274 3.32 -23.75 -16.12
N PHE A 275 4.53 -23.73 -16.67
CA PHE A 275 5.58 -24.69 -16.31
C PHE A 275 6.20 -24.32 -14.96
N GLN A 276 6.31 -25.28 -14.08
CA GLN A 276 6.83 -25.08 -12.72
C GLN A 276 8.27 -24.53 -12.72
N PHE A 277 9.13 -25.08 -13.57
CA PHE A 277 10.51 -24.61 -13.68
C PHE A 277 10.59 -23.14 -14.11
N THR A 278 9.88 -22.75 -15.17
CA THR A 278 9.81 -21.36 -15.64
C THR A 278 9.25 -20.44 -14.56
N ARG A 279 8.24 -20.90 -13.83
CA ARG A 279 7.64 -20.15 -12.72
C ARG A 279 8.66 -19.91 -11.60
N ILE A 280 9.40 -20.95 -11.19
CA ILE A 280 10.47 -20.81 -10.21
C ILE A 280 11.50 -19.79 -10.70
N LEU A 281 11.98 -19.91 -11.95
CA LEU A 281 12.97 -19.01 -12.53
C LEU A 281 12.50 -17.54 -12.55
N VAL A 282 11.26 -17.28 -12.99
CA VAL A 282 10.70 -15.93 -13.11
C VAL A 282 10.56 -15.26 -11.73
N TYR A 283 10.01 -15.97 -10.74
CA TYR A 283 9.85 -15.36 -9.40
C TYR A 283 11.15 -15.31 -8.62
N SER A 284 12.09 -16.25 -8.85
CA SER A 284 13.46 -16.13 -8.29
C SER A 284 14.18 -14.94 -8.88
N GLY A 285 14.02 -14.68 -10.19
CA GLY A 285 14.54 -13.46 -10.83
C GLY A 285 13.94 -12.18 -10.22
N ALA A 286 12.64 -12.17 -9.99
CA ALA A 286 11.97 -11.03 -9.32
C ALA A 286 12.49 -10.82 -7.89
N ILE A 287 12.65 -11.90 -7.11
CA ILE A 287 13.25 -11.83 -5.77
C ILE A 287 14.70 -11.32 -5.86
N GLY A 288 15.49 -11.83 -6.83
CA GLY A 288 16.86 -11.39 -7.06
C GLY A 288 16.96 -9.89 -7.31
N LEU A 289 16.10 -9.33 -8.18
CA LEU A 289 16.05 -7.89 -8.44
C LEU A 289 15.69 -7.08 -7.19
N MET A 290 14.73 -7.56 -6.38
CA MET A 290 14.37 -6.90 -5.12
C MET A 290 15.50 -6.99 -4.09
N LEU A 291 16.23 -8.10 -4.00
CA LEU A 291 17.39 -8.24 -3.10
C LEU A 291 18.55 -7.34 -3.54
N VAL A 292 18.82 -7.24 -4.83
CA VAL A 292 19.83 -6.30 -5.36
C VAL A 292 19.41 -4.86 -5.10
N GLY A 293 18.12 -4.52 -5.25
CA GLY A 293 17.55 -3.22 -4.87
C GLY A 293 17.71 -2.94 -3.38
N LEU A 294 17.48 -3.93 -2.53
CA LEU A 294 17.65 -3.83 -1.07
C LEU A 294 19.12 -3.59 -0.69
N LEU A 295 20.04 -4.27 -1.32
CA LEU A 295 21.49 -4.01 -1.16
C LEU A 295 21.84 -2.59 -1.62
N SER A 296 21.28 -2.12 -2.75
CA SER A 296 21.50 -0.78 -3.27
C SER A 296 20.97 0.33 -2.33
N ALA A 297 19.94 0.05 -1.55
CA ALA A 297 19.43 0.93 -0.50
C ALA A 297 20.37 1.05 0.70
N VAL A 298 21.34 0.14 0.89
CA VAL A 298 22.29 0.10 2.02
C VAL A 298 21.57 0.32 3.35
N SER A 299 20.53 -0.47 3.59
CA SER A 299 19.68 -0.33 4.75
C SER A 299 19.74 -1.55 5.67
N ARG A 300 20.36 -1.38 6.84
CA ARG A 300 20.43 -2.42 7.88
C ARG A 300 19.02 -2.86 8.33
N THR A 301 18.07 -1.93 8.38
CA THR A 301 16.68 -2.20 8.78
C THR A 301 16.03 -3.29 7.91
N GLY A 302 16.28 -3.27 6.60
CA GLY A 302 15.76 -4.31 5.70
C GLY A 302 16.26 -5.70 6.04
N PHE A 303 17.56 -5.84 6.34
CA PHE A 303 18.15 -7.15 6.72
C PHE A 303 17.67 -7.63 8.09
N VAL A 304 17.52 -6.72 9.06
CA VAL A 304 16.90 -7.05 10.37
C VAL A 304 15.47 -7.55 10.17
N SER A 305 14.68 -6.85 9.36
CA SER A 305 13.31 -7.26 9.04
C SER A 305 13.26 -8.63 8.36
N LEU A 306 14.11 -8.89 7.37
CA LEU A 306 14.21 -10.20 6.73
C LEU A 306 14.63 -11.30 7.73
N GLY A 307 15.56 -11.00 8.63
CA GLY A 307 16.00 -11.91 9.69
C GLY A 307 14.86 -12.29 10.63
N VAL A 308 14.07 -11.32 11.10
CA VAL A 308 12.89 -11.56 11.96
C VAL A 308 11.81 -12.34 11.19
N MET A 309 11.58 -12.02 9.92
CA MET A 309 10.65 -12.76 9.06
C MET A 309 11.12 -14.20 8.85
N PHE A 310 12.42 -14.42 8.65
CA PHE A 310 13.00 -15.76 8.52
C PHE A 310 12.83 -16.55 9.84
N LEU A 311 13.11 -15.92 10.98
CA LEU A 311 12.90 -16.54 12.30
C LEU A 311 11.42 -16.90 12.52
N PHE A 312 10.51 -16.02 12.14
CA PHE A 312 9.07 -16.31 12.16
C PHE A 312 8.73 -17.54 11.30
N ILE A 313 9.22 -17.61 10.06
CA ILE A 313 9.00 -18.77 9.18
C ILE A 313 9.64 -20.04 9.74
N LEU A 314 10.82 -19.93 10.37
CA LEU A 314 11.48 -21.05 11.02
C LEU A 314 10.62 -21.65 12.13
N LEU A 315 9.99 -20.80 12.96
CA LEU A 315 9.11 -21.24 14.04
C LEU A 315 7.79 -21.83 13.52
N VAL A 316 7.22 -21.27 12.44
CA VAL A 316 5.89 -21.63 11.96
C VAL A 316 5.92 -22.74 10.90
N ARG A 317 6.91 -22.73 10.01
CA ARG A 317 7.08 -23.69 8.89
C ARG A 317 8.56 -24.07 8.71
N PRO A 318 9.16 -24.86 9.62
CA PRO A 318 10.60 -25.14 9.63
C PRO A 318 11.10 -25.79 8.31
N LYS A 319 10.30 -26.63 7.65
CA LYS A 319 10.63 -27.19 6.33
C LYS A 319 10.80 -26.11 5.27
N LEU A 320 9.92 -25.09 5.26
CA LEU A 320 10.04 -23.95 4.35
C LEU A 320 11.28 -23.11 4.67
N ALA A 321 11.53 -22.85 5.95
CA ALA A 321 12.73 -22.12 6.39
C ALA A 321 14.02 -22.85 5.97
N GLY A 322 14.07 -24.19 6.09
CA GLY A 322 15.19 -24.98 5.62
C GLY A 322 15.46 -24.85 4.12
N ILE A 323 14.38 -24.86 3.30
CA ILE A 323 14.50 -24.62 1.85
C ILE A 323 14.99 -23.20 1.57
N LEU A 324 14.46 -22.20 2.26
CA LEU A 324 14.89 -20.80 2.11
C LEU A 324 16.34 -20.60 2.53
N ALA A 325 16.80 -21.26 3.59
CA ALA A 325 18.20 -21.24 4.02
C ALA A 325 19.11 -21.93 3.00
N LEU A 326 18.70 -23.10 2.49
CA LEU A 326 19.48 -23.87 1.51
C LEU A 326 19.69 -23.08 0.19
N VAL A 327 18.69 -22.29 -0.23
CA VAL A 327 18.79 -21.46 -1.44
C VAL A 327 19.38 -20.09 -1.12
N GLY A 328 19.00 -19.49 -0.03
CA GLY A 328 19.38 -18.12 0.34
C GLY A 328 20.84 -17.99 0.76
N LEU A 329 21.38 -18.99 1.48
CA LEU A 329 22.76 -18.93 1.95
C LEU A 329 23.79 -18.92 0.80
N PRO A 330 23.70 -19.79 -0.21
CA PRO A 330 24.58 -19.69 -1.41
C PRO A 330 24.43 -18.34 -2.13
N VAL A 331 23.21 -17.83 -2.28
CA VAL A 331 22.99 -16.51 -2.90
C VAL A 331 23.67 -15.41 -2.08
N LEU A 332 23.56 -15.45 -0.76
CA LEU A 332 24.21 -14.49 0.13
C LEU A 332 25.73 -14.53 0.02
N ILE A 333 26.31 -15.75 -0.09
CA ILE A 333 27.75 -15.94 -0.29
C ILE A 333 28.18 -15.35 -1.65
N VAL A 334 27.46 -15.65 -2.73
CA VAL A 334 27.76 -15.11 -4.07
C VAL A 334 27.68 -13.58 -4.06
N VAL A 335 26.66 -13.01 -3.42
CA VAL A 335 26.53 -11.55 -3.26
C VAL A 335 27.71 -10.96 -2.49
N GLY A 336 28.16 -11.59 -1.42
CA GLY A 336 29.35 -11.17 -0.66
C GLY A 336 30.63 -11.20 -1.48
N LEU A 337 30.77 -12.18 -2.37
CA LEU A 337 31.95 -12.30 -3.27
C LEU A 337 31.90 -11.29 -4.43
N VAL A 338 30.71 -11.04 -5.01
CA VAL A 338 30.56 -10.15 -6.18
C VAL A 338 30.50 -8.67 -5.76
N PHE A 339 29.89 -8.38 -4.62
CA PHE A 339 29.70 -7.02 -4.11
C PHE A 339 30.20 -6.87 -2.67
N PRO A 340 31.51 -7.07 -2.39
CA PRO A 340 32.03 -7.14 -1.03
C PRO A 340 31.76 -5.85 -0.22
N ALA A 341 31.94 -4.68 -0.80
CA ALA A 341 31.72 -3.40 -0.12
C ALA A 341 30.25 -3.18 0.28
N LEU A 342 29.29 -3.61 -0.57
CA LEU A 342 27.86 -3.53 -0.24
C LEU A 342 27.49 -4.56 0.83
N PHE A 343 28.04 -5.74 0.76
CA PHE A 343 27.81 -6.80 1.73
C PHE A 343 28.37 -6.42 3.10
N GLU A 344 29.58 -5.89 3.16
CA GLU A 344 30.21 -5.41 4.38
C GLU A 344 29.38 -4.28 5.02
N SER A 345 29.01 -3.25 4.25
CA SER A 345 28.26 -2.10 4.77
C SER A 345 26.84 -2.43 5.19
N SER A 346 26.20 -3.45 4.61
CA SER A 346 24.80 -3.78 4.81
C SER A 346 24.58 -4.97 5.74
N VAL A 347 25.40 -6.02 5.61
CA VAL A 347 25.23 -7.30 6.31
C VAL A 347 26.25 -7.46 7.44
N LEU A 348 27.57 -7.38 7.14
CA LEU A 348 28.58 -7.60 8.16
C LEU A 348 28.55 -6.53 9.25
N SER A 349 28.24 -5.29 8.89
CA SER A 349 28.06 -4.19 9.84
C SER A 349 26.94 -4.42 10.86
N LEU A 350 26.04 -5.42 10.69
CA LEU A 350 25.05 -5.81 11.69
C LEU A 350 25.68 -6.59 12.86
N PHE A 351 26.81 -7.24 12.62
CA PHE A 351 27.51 -8.04 13.62
C PHE A 351 28.60 -7.24 14.37
N ASP A 352 28.93 -6.05 13.89
CA ASP A 352 29.80 -5.10 14.60
C ASP A 352 29.00 -4.30 15.65
N LEU A 353 28.72 -4.95 16.79
CA LEU A 353 27.94 -4.36 17.86
C LEU A 353 28.63 -3.10 18.47
N GLN A 354 29.95 -3.09 18.55
CA GLN A 354 30.69 -1.94 19.08
C GLN A 354 30.61 -0.74 18.13
N GLY A 355 30.83 -0.97 16.84
CA GLY A 355 30.67 0.05 15.81
C GLY A 355 29.22 0.55 15.70
N LEU A 356 28.22 -0.34 15.88
CA LEU A 356 26.82 0.05 15.95
C LEU A 356 26.52 0.96 17.13
N ILE A 357 26.94 0.60 18.33
CA ILE A 357 26.70 1.38 19.55
C ILE A 357 27.44 2.72 19.47
N SER A 358 28.72 2.74 19.08
CA SER A 358 29.51 3.96 18.96
C SER A 358 28.95 4.93 17.93
N THR A 359 28.49 4.41 16.77
CA THR A 359 27.84 5.24 15.71
C THR A 359 26.51 5.82 16.20
N GLN A 360 25.79 5.12 17.07
CA GLN A 360 24.51 5.57 17.61
C GLN A 360 24.64 6.46 18.86
N GLN A 361 25.80 6.46 19.51
CA GLN A 361 26.13 7.31 20.67
C GLN A 361 27.01 8.50 20.31
N GLY A 362 27.86 8.36 19.27
CA GLY A 362 28.95 9.29 18.97
C GLY A 362 28.58 10.46 18.03
N ALA A 363 27.34 10.61 17.63
CA ALA A 363 26.89 11.74 16.80
C ALA A 363 26.69 12.98 17.67
N VAL A 364 27.79 13.47 18.22
CA VAL A 364 27.84 14.72 18.99
C VAL A 364 27.68 15.90 18.03
N GLY A 365 26.57 16.62 18.15
CA GLY A 365 26.46 17.96 17.58
C GLY A 365 25.39 18.20 16.51
N LEU A 366 24.66 17.16 16.07
CA LEU A 366 23.49 17.35 15.21
C LEU A 366 22.28 16.64 15.82
N PRO A 367 21.17 17.35 16.09
CA PRO A 367 19.94 16.74 16.58
C PRO A 367 19.50 15.60 15.64
N GLY A 368 19.24 14.40 16.17
CA GLY A 368 18.73 13.26 15.38
C GLY A 368 19.78 12.35 14.75
N GLN A 369 21.06 12.42 15.13
CA GLN A 369 22.07 11.52 14.57
C GLN A 369 22.31 10.23 15.38
N GLY A 370 21.68 10.02 16.52
CA GLY A 370 21.89 8.83 17.31
C GLY A 370 20.61 8.32 17.96
N ARG A 371 20.05 7.24 17.44
CA ARG A 371 18.83 6.64 18.03
C ARG A 371 18.97 6.29 19.50
N LEU A 372 20.16 5.91 19.96
CA LEU A 372 20.44 5.62 21.37
C LEU A 372 20.70 6.90 22.17
N ALA A 373 21.26 7.93 21.55
CA ALA A 373 21.51 9.23 22.20
C ALA A 373 20.20 9.96 22.51
N ASP A 374 19.16 9.76 21.70
CA ASP A 374 17.86 10.41 21.87
C ASP A 374 16.97 9.74 22.94
N LEU A 375 17.26 8.49 23.34
CA LEU A 375 16.43 7.72 24.28
C LEU A 375 16.29 8.37 25.66
N PRO A 376 17.34 8.89 26.34
CA PRO A 376 17.20 9.51 27.66
C PRO A 376 16.25 10.70 27.64
N GLN A 377 16.35 11.56 26.63
CA GLN A 377 15.46 12.71 26.48
C GLN A 377 14.03 12.29 26.13
N ALA A 378 13.87 11.29 25.27
CA ALA A 378 12.56 10.74 24.93
C ALA A 378 11.85 10.16 26.16
N PHE A 379 12.57 9.38 27.00
CA PHE A 379 11.99 8.84 28.23
C PHE A 379 11.68 9.92 29.29
N ALA A 380 12.48 10.98 29.38
CA ALA A 380 12.16 12.13 30.20
C ALA A 380 10.88 12.84 29.73
N GLN A 381 10.72 13.04 28.41
CA GLN A 381 9.49 13.59 27.82
C GLN A 381 8.28 12.68 28.09
N PHE A 382 8.43 11.38 27.92
CA PHE A 382 7.37 10.41 28.22
C PHE A 382 6.90 10.50 29.67
N GLY A 383 7.84 10.68 30.63
CA GLY A 383 7.52 10.83 32.05
C GLY A 383 6.60 12.00 32.37
N ASN A 384 6.59 13.06 31.53
CA ASN A 384 5.73 14.22 31.72
C ASN A 384 4.27 13.98 31.31
N ALA A 385 4.01 13.07 30.35
CA ALA A 385 2.66 12.78 29.84
C ALA A 385 2.48 11.29 29.47
N PRO A 386 2.57 10.35 30.43
CA PRO A 386 2.69 8.93 30.11
C PRO A 386 1.41 8.31 29.54
N LEU A 387 0.22 8.78 29.94
CA LEU A 387 -1.05 8.14 29.54
C LEU A 387 -1.48 8.53 28.13
N ALA A 388 -1.57 9.81 27.83
CA ALA A 388 -2.12 10.35 26.57
C ALA A 388 -1.04 11.01 25.69
N GLY A 389 0.20 11.08 26.12
CA GLY A 389 1.28 11.78 25.43
C GLY A 389 1.06 13.29 25.37
N THR A 390 1.76 13.95 24.47
CA THR A 390 1.68 15.40 24.23
C THR A 390 0.60 15.80 23.22
N GLY A 391 -0.14 14.83 22.69
CA GLY A 391 -1.15 14.99 21.64
C GLY A 391 -0.62 14.65 20.25
N LEU A 392 -1.43 13.95 19.45
CA LEU A 392 -1.06 13.61 18.07
C LEU A 392 -0.82 14.89 17.26
N GLY A 393 0.32 14.94 16.54
CA GLY A 393 0.71 16.10 15.73
C GLY A 393 1.36 17.24 16.53
N SER A 394 1.64 17.05 17.82
CA SER A 394 2.35 18.02 18.66
C SER A 394 3.83 18.16 18.29
N ARG A 395 4.41 17.13 17.63
CA ARG A 395 5.82 17.08 17.31
C ARG A 395 6.07 17.53 15.87
N ILE A 396 6.76 18.64 15.71
CA ILE A 396 7.23 19.16 14.41
C ILE A 396 8.73 18.90 14.34
N VAL A 397 9.16 18.03 13.44
CA VAL A 397 10.57 17.61 13.32
C VAL A 397 11.32 18.31 12.18
N VAL A 398 10.61 19.02 11.29
CA VAL A 398 11.20 19.70 10.13
C VAL A 398 10.53 21.06 9.92
N GLY A 399 11.31 22.09 9.54
CA GLY A 399 10.84 23.44 9.26
C GLY A 399 11.24 24.46 10.32
N GLU A 400 10.88 25.71 10.10
CA GLU A 400 11.25 26.83 11.00
C GLU A 400 10.64 26.68 12.41
N ASN A 401 9.49 26.01 12.50
CA ASN A 401 8.79 25.77 13.77
C ASN A 401 9.11 24.36 14.36
N ALA A 402 10.25 23.76 14.01
CA ALA A 402 10.64 22.47 14.55
C ALA A 402 10.82 22.57 16.08
N ASN A 403 10.06 21.73 16.80
CA ASN A 403 10.03 21.67 18.26
C ASN A 403 10.49 20.32 18.82
N SER A 404 10.85 19.39 17.95
CA SER A 404 11.17 18.01 18.33
C SER A 404 12.26 17.43 17.46
N GLN A 405 12.98 16.45 18.02
CA GLN A 405 14.01 15.70 17.30
C GLN A 405 13.41 14.62 16.41
N ILE A 406 14.11 14.26 15.33
CA ILE A 406 13.80 13.08 14.51
C ILE A 406 14.22 11.84 15.29
N LEU A 407 13.28 10.96 15.61
CA LEU A 407 13.55 9.76 16.43
C LEU A 407 13.92 8.52 15.62
N ASP A 408 13.62 8.50 14.31
CA ASP A 408 13.75 7.30 13.46
C ASP A 408 13.17 6.02 14.09
N ASN A 409 12.09 6.15 14.85
CA ASN A 409 11.41 5.07 15.56
C ASN A 409 9.92 5.42 15.73
N GLN A 410 9.07 4.78 14.93
CA GLN A 410 7.62 5.06 14.96
C GLN A 410 6.98 4.68 16.30
N TRP A 411 7.42 3.58 16.92
CA TRP A 411 6.87 3.18 18.21
C TRP A 411 7.14 4.23 19.29
N LEU A 412 8.38 4.71 19.34
CA LEU A 412 8.77 5.76 20.29
C LEU A 412 8.10 7.09 19.97
N GLY A 413 8.03 7.48 18.69
CA GLY A 413 7.30 8.68 18.26
C GLY A 413 5.83 8.63 18.68
N SER A 414 5.16 7.50 18.42
CA SER A 414 3.76 7.30 18.85
C SER A 414 3.62 7.30 20.37
N LEU A 415 4.59 6.73 21.11
CA LEU A 415 4.58 6.75 22.58
C LEU A 415 4.64 8.19 23.12
N LEU A 416 5.45 9.05 22.53
CA LEU A 416 5.58 10.45 22.97
C LEU A 416 4.34 11.29 22.61
N GLU A 417 3.80 11.10 21.40
CA GLU A 417 2.64 11.86 20.96
C GLU A 417 1.33 11.38 21.58
N THR A 418 1.14 10.07 21.71
CA THR A 418 -0.17 9.51 22.09
C THR A 418 -0.15 8.69 23.38
N GLY A 419 1.00 8.62 24.05
CA GLY A 419 1.17 7.92 25.32
C GLY A 419 0.95 6.41 25.22
N VAL A 420 0.79 5.76 26.39
CA VAL A 420 0.46 4.33 26.47
C VAL A 420 -0.88 4.03 25.77
N LEU A 421 -1.85 4.95 25.83
CA LEU A 421 -3.14 4.80 25.18
C LEU A 421 -2.98 4.60 23.67
N GLY A 422 -2.18 5.45 23.01
CA GLY A 422 -1.94 5.33 21.58
C GLY A 422 -1.11 4.10 21.21
N ILE A 423 -0.17 3.69 22.06
CA ILE A 423 0.60 2.44 21.84
C ILE A 423 -0.31 1.22 21.88
N ILE A 424 -1.29 1.17 22.79
CA ILE A 424 -2.30 0.09 22.82
C ILE A 424 -3.08 0.08 21.50
N GLY A 425 -3.49 1.25 21.00
CA GLY A 425 -4.17 1.37 19.71
C GLY A 425 -3.31 0.89 18.55
N LEU A 426 -2.06 1.38 18.46
CA LEU A 426 -1.11 1.01 17.42
C LEU A 426 -0.77 -0.48 17.45
N ALA A 427 -0.48 -1.03 18.64
CA ALA A 427 -0.23 -2.46 18.83
C ALA A 427 -1.45 -3.30 18.41
N THR A 428 -2.64 -2.87 18.76
CA THR A 428 -3.88 -3.53 18.35
C THR A 428 -4.03 -3.52 16.83
N PHE A 429 -3.78 -2.39 16.17
CA PHE A 429 -3.86 -2.26 14.72
C PHE A 429 -2.86 -3.15 13.98
N LEU A 430 -1.65 -3.33 14.51
CA LEU A 430 -0.59 -4.09 13.86
C LEU A 430 -0.59 -5.57 14.27
N LEU A 431 -0.66 -5.87 15.56
CA LEU A 431 -0.48 -7.23 16.07
C LEU A 431 -1.75 -8.09 15.96
N TRP A 432 -2.92 -7.49 16.13
CA TRP A 432 -4.16 -8.27 16.02
C TRP A 432 -4.38 -8.89 14.63
N PRO A 433 -4.20 -8.17 13.52
CA PRO A 433 -4.22 -8.79 12.20
C PRO A 433 -3.23 -9.94 12.05
N ILE A 434 -2.00 -9.79 12.57
CA ILE A 434 -0.98 -10.85 12.55
C ILE A 434 -1.50 -12.10 13.27
N ILE A 435 -2.05 -11.96 14.48
CA ILE A 435 -2.58 -13.07 15.28
C ILE A 435 -3.75 -13.77 14.56
N VAL A 436 -4.69 -12.99 14.02
CA VAL A 436 -5.87 -13.54 13.35
C VAL A 436 -5.49 -14.23 12.03
N MET A 437 -4.60 -13.64 11.25
CA MET A 437 -4.07 -14.25 10.02
C MET A 437 -3.31 -15.54 10.33
N LEU A 438 -2.52 -15.57 11.39
CA LEU A 438 -1.79 -16.75 11.83
C LEU A 438 -2.74 -17.87 12.24
N ARG A 439 -3.75 -17.56 13.08
CA ARG A 439 -4.80 -18.52 13.46
C ARG A 439 -5.53 -19.09 12.24
N PHE A 440 -5.87 -18.23 11.27
CA PHE A 440 -6.50 -18.65 10.02
C PHE A 440 -5.60 -19.59 9.21
N ALA A 441 -4.32 -19.28 9.09
CA ALA A 441 -3.36 -20.07 8.31
C ALA A 441 -3.12 -21.48 8.87
N PHE A 442 -3.43 -21.72 10.15
CA PHE A 442 -3.33 -23.03 10.79
C PHE A 442 -4.63 -23.84 10.85
N ARG A 443 -5.73 -23.31 10.34
CA ARG A 443 -6.99 -24.05 10.27
C ARG A 443 -6.88 -25.20 9.28
N SER A 444 -7.36 -26.37 9.67
CA SER A 444 -7.32 -27.59 8.85
C SER A 444 -8.32 -27.59 7.68
N ASP A 445 -9.41 -26.80 7.81
CA ASP A 445 -10.47 -26.67 6.80
C ASP A 445 -10.13 -25.68 5.68
N VAL A 446 -8.98 -24.96 5.78
CA VAL A 446 -8.57 -23.96 4.79
C VAL A 446 -7.69 -24.58 3.71
N PRO A 447 -7.96 -24.35 2.41
CA PRO A 447 -7.12 -24.80 1.32
C PRO A 447 -5.67 -24.27 1.45
N ALA A 448 -4.70 -25.12 1.08
CA ALA A 448 -3.28 -24.80 1.24
C ALA A 448 -2.88 -23.49 0.53
N SER A 449 -3.45 -23.16 -0.63
CA SER A 449 -3.19 -21.91 -1.36
C SER A 449 -3.59 -20.69 -0.54
N ARG A 450 -4.77 -20.69 0.09
CA ARG A 450 -5.25 -19.61 0.97
C ARG A 450 -4.40 -19.50 2.23
N SER A 451 -4.14 -20.64 2.89
CA SER A 451 -3.29 -20.68 4.10
C SER A 451 -1.91 -20.06 3.83
N HIS A 452 -1.26 -20.44 2.72
CA HIS A 452 0.07 -19.92 2.37
C HIS A 452 0.02 -18.44 1.95
N LEU A 453 -1.04 -17.98 1.27
CA LEU A 453 -1.21 -16.55 0.95
C LEU A 453 -1.30 -15.71 2.22
N VAL A 454 -2.18 -16.11 3.14
CA VAL A 454 -2.35 -15.40 4.40
C VAL A 454 -1.07 -15.44 5.23
N LEU A 455 -0.35 -16.57 5.23
CA LEU A 455 0.96 -16.69 5.91
C LEU A 455 2.02 -15.76 5.28
N ALA A 456 2.06 -15.63 3.96
CA ALA A 456 2.97 -14.71 3.28
C ALA A 456 2.68 -13.25 3.66
N ILE A 457 1.39 -12.86 3.70
CA ILE A 457 0.98 -11.52 4.15
C ILE A 457 1.30 -11.32 5.64
N THR A 458 1.15 -12.36 6.47
CA THR A 458 1.54 -12.31 7.89
C THR A 458 3.04 -12.02 8.04
N ALA A 459 3.88 -12.70 7.27
CA ALA A 459 5.32 -12.42 7.26
C ALA A 459 5.62 -10.99 6.82
N SER A 460 4.95 -10.47 5.78
CA SER A 460 5.06 -9.08 5.34
C SER A 460 4.69 -8.09 6.44
N ALA A 461 3.58 -8.34 7.16
CA ALA A 461 3.14 -7.50 8.27
C ALA A 461 4.12 -7.53 9.45
N ILE A 462 4.72 -8.69 9.77
CA ILE A 462 5.78 -8.83 10.78
C ILE A 462 7.00 -8.01 10.36
N GLY A 463 7.44 -8.13 9.10
CA GLY A 463 8.58 -7.35 8.58
C GLY A 463 8.35 -5.85 8.69
N TYR A 464 7.16 -5.36 8.34
CA TYR A 464 6.78 -3.95 8.51
C TYR A 464 6.78 -3.51 9.97
N THR A 465 6.12 -4.28 10.85
CA THR A 465 6.02 -3.99 12.29
C THR A 465 7.39 -3.94 12.96
N THR A 466 8.30 -4.85 12.57
CA THR A 466 9.69 -4.86 13.02
C THR A 466 10.44 -3.63 12.54
N ALA A 467 10.28 -3.27 11.27
CA ALA A 467 10.96 -2.12 10.69
C ALA A 467 10.59 -0.81 11.41
N MET A 468 9.37 -0.66 11.92
CA MET A 468 8.89 0.54 12.65
C MET A 468 9.73 0.90 13.89
N PHE A 469 10.56 0.01 14.41
CA PHE A 469 11.54 0.32 15.44
C PHE A 469 12.76 1.10 14.91
N PHE A 470 12.92 1.18 13.58
CA PHE A 470 14.11 1.71 12.94
C PHE A 470 13.83 2.87 11.98
N TYR A 471 12.60 3.31 11.83
CA TYR A 471 12.22 4.47 11.03
C TYR A 471 10.83 5.00 11.41
N ASP A 472 10.56 6.24 11.03
CA ASP A 472 9.25 6.88 11.19
C ASP A 472 8.30 6.44 10.05
N ALA A 473 7.63 5.30 10.29
CA ALA A 473 6.85 4.61 9.26
C ALA A 473 5.65 5.42 8.74
N PHE A 474 5.07 6.29 9.55
CA PHE A 474 3.93 7.11 9.15
C PHE A 474 4.35 8.34 8.35
N ALA A 475 5.61 8.76 8.47
CA ALA A 475 6.18 9.76 7.58
C ALA A 475 6.40 9.20 6.16
N PHE A 476 6.67 7.89 6.03
CA PHE A 476 6.90 7.20 4.76
C PHE A 476 5.67 6.38 4.33
N MET A 477 4.64 7.09 3.90
CA MET A 477 3.28 6.57 3.66
C MET A 477 3.20 5.42 2.64
N GLN A 478 4.16 5.30 1.72
CA GLN A 478 4.16 4.23 0.70
C GLN A 478 4.11 2.84 1.34
N THR A 479 4.94 2.59 2.35
CA THR A 479 5.00 1.30 3.04
C THR A 479 3.72 1.00 3.83
N LEU A 480 3.11 2.03 4.45
CA LEU A 480 1.80 1.90 5.10
C LEU A 480 0.70 1.57 4.10
N LEU A 481 0.68 2.23 2.93
CA LEU A 481 -0.30 1.93 1.87
C LEU A 481 -0.14 0.51 1.34
N VAL A 482 1.09 0.02 1.18
CA VAL A 482 1.34 -1.39 0.80
C VAL A 482 0.85 -2.34 1.89
N LEU A 483 1.09 -2.05 3.18
CA LEU A 483 0.50 -2.83 4.27
C LEU A 483 -1.02 -2.86 4.18
N CYS A 484 -1.66 -1.71 3.96
CA CYS A 484 -3.12 -1.60 3.82
C CYS A 484 -3.63 -2.41 2.61
N LEU A 485 -2.93 -2.37 1.46
CA LEU A 485 -3.23 -3.23 0.31
C LEU A 485 -3.20 -4.71 0.71
N LEU A 486 -2.14 -5.15 1.38
CA LEU A 486 -1.97 -6.55 1.78
C LEU A 486 -3.00 -6.99 2.82
N LEU A 487 -3.34 -6.14 3.79
CA LEU A 487 -4.40 -6.42 4.76
C LEU A 487 -5.78 -6.52 4.08
N GLY A 488 -6.03 -5.70 3.05
CA GLY A 488 -7.24 -5.81 2.22
C GLY A 488 -7.31 -7.14 1.45
N VAL A 489 -6.18 -7.60 0.89
CA VAL A 489 -6.06 -8.92 0.25
C VAL A 489 -6.26 -10.05 1.27
N ALA A 490 -5.66 -9.94 2.47
CA ALA A 490 -5.84 -10.92 3.53
C ALA A 490 -7.31 -11.01 3.98
N ALA A 491 -7.97 -9.86 4.18
CA ALA A 491 -9.39 -9.82 4.53
C ALA A 491 -10.25 -10.51 3.46
N TRP A 492 -9.95 -10.30 2.17
CA TRP A 492 -10.60 -11.02 1.07
C TRP A 492 -10.31 -12.51 1.13
N ALA A 493 -9.06 -12.93 1.26
CA ALA A 493 -8.69 -14.34 1.32
C ALA A 493 -9.33 -15.09 2.49
N MET A 494 -9.56 -14.42 3.62
CA MET A 494 -10.15 -15.01 4.83
C MET A 494 -11.67 -15.11 4.79
N THR A 495 -12.35 -14.23 4.05
CA THR A 495 -13.83 -14.12 4.05
C THR A 495 -14.48 -14.56 2.75
N HIS A 496 -13.71 -14.79 1.69
CA HIS A 496 -14.27 -15.20 0.41
C HIS A 496 -14.61 -16.67 0.42
N GLU A 497 -15.89 -16.98 0.31
CA GLU A 497 -16.38 -18.34 0.11
C GLU A 497 -16.24 -18.67 -1.37
N SER A 498 -15.15 -19.33 -1.78
CA SER A 498 -15.00 -19.80 -3.14
C SER A 498 -15.04 -21.32 -3.19
N GLU A 499 -15.96 -21.87 -3.93
CA GLU A 499 -15.98 -23.27 -4.33
C GLU A 499 -14.78 -23.64 -5.22
N THR A 500 -14.03 -22.65 -5.71
CA THR A 500 -13.00 -22.79 -6.75
C THR A 500 -11.58 -22.45 -6.30
N TRP A 501 -11.37 -22.10 -5.01
CA TRP A 501 -10.04 -21.74 -4.53
C TRP A 501 -9.06 -22.93 -4.56
N GLY A 502 -8.14 -22.94 -5.51
CA GLY A 502 -7.19 -24.04 -5.71
C GLY A 502 -7.81 -25.32 -6.30
N GLY A 503 -9.06 -25.26 -6.73
CA GLY A 503 -9.72 -26.33 -7.49
C GLY A 503 -9.32 -26.31 -8.96
N ALA A 504 -9.33 -27.48 -9.61
CA ALA A 504 -9.19 -27.58 -11.06
C ALA A 504 -10.20 -26.67 -11.76
N PRO A 505 -9.85 -26.09 -12.95
CA PRO A 505 -10.77 -25.24 -13.68
C PRO A 505 -12.11 -25.94 -13.86
N ALA A 506 -13.20 -25.21 -13.61
CA ALA A 506 -14.60 -25.67 -13.60
C ALA A 506 -15.10 -26.30 -14.93
N GLY A 507 -14.22 -26.77 -15.80
CA GLY A 507 -14.47 -27.45 -17.07
C GLY A 507 -14.36 -28.97 -17.03
N LEU A 508 -13.94 -29.57 -15.90
CA LEU A 508 -13.80 -31.02 -15.77
C LEU A 508 -14.61 -31.54 -14.57
N ARG A 509 -15.90 -31.24 -14.52
CA ARG A 509 -16.81 -32.13 -13.76
C ARG A 509 -16.83 -33.45 -14.51
N PRO A 510 -16.48 -34.59 -13.87
CA PRO A 510 -16.74 -35.88 -14.50
C PRO A 510 -18.24 -35.92 -14.80
N MET A 511 -18.58 -36.14 -16.06
CA MET A 511 -19.95 -36.36 -16.52
C MET A 511 -20.51 -37.46 -15.63
N ARG A 512 -21.43 -37.12 -14.71
CA ARG A 512 -22.23 -38.17 -14.01
C ARG A 512 -23.03 -38.85 -15.09
N LEU A 513 -22.63 -40.04 -15.46
CA LEU A 513 -23.47 -40.92 -16.25
C LEU A 513 -24.81 -41.09 -15.50
N PRO A 514 -25.95 -40.97 -16.17
CA PRO A 514 -27.24 -41.19 -15.54
C PRO A 514 -27.24 -42.61 -15.00
N ALA A 515 -27.58 -42.76 -13.71
CA ALA A 515 -27.81 -44.03 -13.07
C ALA A 515 -29.07 -44.66 -13.71
N GLY A 516 -28.89 -45.64 -14.57
CA GLY A 516 -30.00 -46.35 -15.19
C GLY A 516 -29.63 -47.01 -16.50
N VAL A 517 -28.69 -47.94 -16.53
CA VAL A 517 -28.71 -49.12 -17.40
C VAL A 517 -27.85 -50.18 -16.70
N GLN A 518 -28.48 -50.92 -15.78
CA GLN A 518 -28.08 -52.28 -15.44
C GLN A 518 -29.21 -53.15 -15.92
N SER A 519 -28.97 -53.88 -16.98
CA SER A 519 -29.70 -55.10 -17.31
C SER A 519 -28.71 -56.23 -17.42
#